data_7b6c074d826d5f60c6d36a7d923af7f9
#
_entry.id   7b6c074d826d5f60c6d36a7d923af7f9
#
_cell.length_a   1.000
_cell.length_b   1.000
_cell.length_c   1.000
_cell.angle_alpha   90.00
_cell.angle_beta   90.00
_cell.angle_gamma   90.00
#
_symmetry.space_group_name_H-M   'P 1'
#
loop_
_entity.id
_entity.type
_entity.pdbx_description
1 polymer ?
#
loop_
_entity_poly.entity_id
_entity_poly.type
_entity_poly.pdbx_seq_one_letter_code
_entity_poly.pdbx_strand_id
1 'polypeptide(L)'
;KVEKSDITEIDEEIMLISANHDVRESSMEVKRWEVSRLKELYEAKKLNGEIKNINAEIAKQLNISERQARKYTTAEKLIPELSELLNNNGIDLNQADKFGKLDEDAQKSILNILQKNGNIENAEFQSIKKISEERAKEAAKYKQELEEVTRELNKKNETLEILENKINEISTNTDKSNSKIDIEEELRYMTEAKNKAEKEKARLESNMEKMKQQQREKEQRKTTISDNELKRISSIAKTEQALALFESNFDIIKNNKSIIKNDTDLKIRVE
;
A
#
# COMPACT_ATOMS: atom_id res chain seq x y z
N LYS A 1 31.42 -41.92 -15.46
CA LYS A 1 31.14 -40.68 -16.28
C LYS A 1 29.97 -40.02 -15.63
N VAL A 2 30.21 -38.95 -14.90
CA VAL A 2 29.15 -38.04 -14.43
C VAL A 2 28.75 -37.22 -15.64
N GLU A 3 27.55 -37.44 -16.17
CA GLU A 3 26.99 -36.55 -17.18
C GLU A 3 26.85 -35.18 -16.50
N LYS A 4 27.51 -34.17 -17.06
CA LYS A 4 27.23 -32.77 -16.71
C LYS A 4 25.77 -32.54 -17.15
N SER A 5 24.86 -32.54 -16.17
CA SER A 5 23.52 -32.02 -16.40
C SER A 5 23.65 -30.52 -16.69
N ASP A 6 22.91 -30.02 -17.68
CA ASP A 6 22.77 -28.60 -17.99
C ASP A 6 21.98 -27.89 -16.86
N ILE A 7 22.46 -28.00 -15.62
CA ILE A 7 21.85 -27.34 -14.46
C ILE A 7 22.33 -25.89 -14.48
N THR A 8 21.38 -24.95 -14.42
CA THR A 8 21.70 -23.53 -14.35
C THR A 8 22.25 -23.18 -12.96
N GLU A 9 23.04 -22.10 -12.84
CA GLU A 9 23.52 -21.59 -11.55
C GLU A 9 22.35 -21.34 -10.57
N ILE A 10 21.21 -20.91 -11.08
CA ILE A 10 19.98 -20.70 -10.30
C ILE A 10 19.46 -22.03 -9.73
N ASP A 11 19.45 -23.10 -10.53
CA ASP A 11 18.99 -24.41 -10.07
C ASP A 11 19.96 -25.03 -9.06
N GLU A 12 21.27 -24.85 -9.24
CA GLU A 12 22.29 -25.29 -8.28
C GLU A 12 22.08 -24.62 -6.90
N GLU A 13 21.84 -23.30 -6.88
CA GLU A 13 21.61 -22.56 -5.65
C GLU A 13 20.30 -22.99 -4.96
N ILE A 14 19.21 -23.19 -5.72
CA ILE A 14 17.95 -23.71 -5.19
C ILE A 14 18.13 -25.06 -4.54
N MET A 15 18.85 -25.99 -5.19
CA MET A 15 19.15 -27.31 -4.64
C MET A 15 19.99 -27.24 -3.38
N LEU A 16 20.96 -26.32 -3.32
CA LEU A 16 21.80 -26.12 -2.14
C LEU A 16 21.01 -25.63 -0.93
N ILE A 17 20.12 -24.65 -1.14
CA ILE A 17 19.23 -24.14 -0.08
C ILE A 17 18.34 -25.26 0.44
N SER A 18 17.71 -26.04 -0.44
CA SER A 18 16.86 -27.17 -0.05
C SER A 18 17.61 -28.22 0.76
N ALA A 19 18.77 -28.65 0.28
CA ALA A 19 19.59 -29.67 0.97
C ALA A 19 20.03 -29.18 2.36
N ASN A 20 20.33 -27.89 2.53
CA ASN A 20 20.66 -27.32 3.83
C ASN A 20 19.45 -27.21 4.77
N HIS A 21 18.26 -26.93 4.23
CA HIS A 21 17.02 -26.89 5.00
C HIS A 21 16.66 -28.23 5.62
N ASP A 22 16.83 -29.29 4.88
CA ASP A 22 16.48 -30.68 5.33
C ASP A 22 17.39 -31.22 6.43
N VAL A 23 18.62 -30.71 6.54
CA VAL A 23 19.66 -31.24 7.45
C VAL A 23 19.74 -30.48 8.78
N ARG A 24 19.22 -29.24 8.87
CA ARG A 24 19.39 -28.36 10.04
C ARG A 24 18.06 -27.96 10.67
N GLU A 25 17.98 -27.98 12.00
CA GLU A 25 16.99 -27.18 12.71
C GLU A 25 17.34 -25.70 12.52
N SER A 26 16.67 -25.08 11.55
CA SER A 26 16.95 -23.70 11.18
C SER A 26 16.26 -22.73 12.14
N SER A 27 17.01 -21.71 12.60
CA SER A 27 16.44 -20.58 13.34
C SER A 27 15.40 -19.82 12.48
N MET A 28 14.57 -18.98 13.12
CA MET A 28 13.60 -18.15 12.40
C MET A 28 14.29 -17.25 11.35
N GLU A 29 15.43 -16.70 11.69
CA GLU A 29 16.26 -15.87 10.80
C GLU A 29 16.71 -16.65 9.56
N VAL A 30 17.24 -17.86 9.73
CA VAL A 30 17.67 -18.71 8.61
C VAL A 30 16.49 -19.07 7.71
N LYS A 31 15.35 -19.48 8.28
CA LYS A 31 14.14 -19.79 7.50
C LYS A 31 13.65 -18.61 6.67
N ARG A 32 13.71 -17.39 7.24
CA ARG A 32 13.37 -16.18 6.52
C ARG A 32 14.34 -15.89 5.38
N TRP A 33 15.64 -16.03 5.63
CA TRP A 33 16.66 -15.86 4.61
C TRP A 33 16.48 -16.86 3.46
N GLU A 34 16.25 -18.15 3.77
CA GLU A 34 15.98 -19.17 2.76
C GLU A 34 14.78 -18.83 1.88
N VAL A 35 13.66 -18.41 2.47
CA VAL A 35 12.45 -18.01 1.74
C VAL A 35 12.72 -16.77 0.88
N SER A 36 13.41 -15.75 1.43
CA SER A 36 13.77 -14.54 0.71
C SER A 36 14.65 -14.85 -0.50
N ARG A 37 15.67 -15.66 -0.30
CA ARG A 37 16.60 -16.02 -1.37
C ARG A 37 15.93 -16.88 -2.45
N LEU A 38 15.14 -17.88 -2.07
CA LEU A 38 14.34 -18.66 -3.02
C LEU A 38 13.36 -17.79 -3.81
N LYS A 39 12.77 -16.78 -3.18
CA LYS A 39 11.89 -15.84 -3.86
C LYS A 39 12.61 -15.09 -4.97
N GLU A 40 13.80 -14.53 -4.70
CA GLU A 40 14.62 -13.85 -5.71
C GLU A 40 14.95 -14.79 -6.89
N LEU A 41 15.38 -16.01 -6.61
CA LEU A 41 15.72 -17.00 -7.63
C LEU A 41 14.49 -17.39 -8.47
N TYR A 42 13.34 -17.57 -7.84
CA TYR A 42 12.11 -17.89 -8.55
C TYR A 42 11.49 -16.67 -9.26
N GLU A 43 11.75 -15.45 -8.82
CA GLU A 43 11.38 -14.23 -9.58
C GLU A 43 12.14 -14.20 -10.92
N ALA A 44 13.43 -14.52 -10.92
CA ALA A 44 14.22 -14.64 -12.15
C ALA A 44 13.66 -15.72 -13.09
N LYS A 45 13.33 -16.91 -12.57
CA LYS A 45 12.70 -18.00 -13.36
C LYS A 45 11.31 -17.62 -13.88
N LYS A 46 10.54 -16.88 -13.12
CA LYS A 46 9.23 -16.38 -13.56
C LYS A 46 9.33 -15.41 -14.71
N LEU A 47 10.33 -14.54 -14.73
CA LEU A 47 10.60 -13.62 -15.85
C LEU A 47 10.91 -14.40 -17.15
N ASN A 48 11.56 -15.55 -17.02
CA ASN A 48 11.82 -16.47 -18.14
C ASN A 48 10.61 -17.33 -18.54
N GLY A 49 9.47 -17.20 -17.83
CA GLY A 49 8.26 -17.96 -18.13
C GLY A 49 8.25 -19.42 -17.61
N GLU A 50 9.26 -19.82 -16.83
CA GLU A 50 9.42 -21.20 -16.34
C GLU A 50 8.44 -21.56 -15.24
N ILE A 51 8.00 -20.60 -14.44
CA ILE A 51 7.10 -20.80 -13.30
C ILE A 51 5.95 -19.79 -13.27
N LYS A 52 4.85 -20.19 -12.62
CA LYS A 52 3.64 -19.34 -12.50
C LYS A 52 3.45 -18.80 -11.07
N ASN A 53 3.71 -19.61 -10.05
CA ASN A 53 3.44 -19.28 -8.65
C ASN A 53 4.69 -19.49 -7.78
N ILE A 54 5.35 -18.39 -7.44
CA ILE A 54 6.57 -18.37 -6.64
C ILE A 54 6.35 -19.01 -5.26
N ASN A 55 5.25 -18.67 -4.58
CA ASN A 55 5.00 -19.21 -3.23
C ASN A 55 4.74 -20.72 -3.25
N ALA A 56 4.15 -21.25 -4.31
CA ALA A 56 3.96 -22.68 -4.47
C ALA A 56 5.30 -23.42 -4.66
N GLU A 57 6.21 -22.83 -5.45
CA GLU A 57 7.55 -23.42 -5.64
C GLU A 57 8.39 -23.37 -4.35
N ILE A 58 8.37 -22.23 -3.62
CA ILE A 58 9.02 -22.11 -2.32
C ILE A 58 8.45 -23.16 -1.34
N ALA A 59 7.13 -23.28 -1.29
CA ALA A 59 6.45 -24.23 -0.40
C ALA A 59 6.88 -25.67 -0.68
N LYS A 60 6.95 -26.05 -1.96
CA LYS A 60 7.41 -27.36 -2.41
C LYS A 60 8.88 -27.60 -2.04
N GLN A 61 9.74 -26.59 -2.25
CA GLN A 61 11.18 -26.70 -2.05
C GLN A 61 11.56 -26.82 -0.59
N LEU A 62 10.87 -26.12 0.31
CA LEU A 62 11.13 -26.14 1.76
C LEU A 62 10.18 -27.07 2.53
N ASN A 63 9.39 -27.89 1.84
CA ASN A 63 8.40 -28.80 2.45
C ASN A 63 7.50 -28.11 3.50
N ILE A 64 7.08 -26.87 3.20
CA ILE A 64 6.15 -26.07 4.02
C ILE A 64 4.85 -25.84 3.28
N SER A 65 3.81 -25.36 3.98
CA SER A 65 2.58 -24.96 3.29
C SER A 65 2.77 -23.66 2.51
N GLU A 66 2.06 -23.50 1.40
CA GLU A 66 2.04 -22.24 0.62
C GLU A 66 1.62 -21.06 1.49
N ARG A 67 0.73 -21.28 2.47
CA ARG A 67 0.34 -20.29 3.45
C ARG A 67 1.51 -19.84 4.34
N GLN A 68 2.38 -20.77 4.75
CA GLN A 68 3.59 -20.41 5.49
C GLN A 68 4.59 -19.66 4.63
N ALA A 69 4.82 -20.10 3.38
CA ALA A 69 5.68 -19.37 2.43
C ALA A 69 5.23 -17.92 2.27
N ARG A 70 3.93 -17.67 2.08
CA ARG A 70 3.37 -16.30 2.02
C ARG A 70 3.61 -15.48 3.28
N LYS A 71 3.49 -16.09 4.47
CA LYS A 71 3.74 -15.37 5.73
C LYS A 71 5.20 -14.95 5.85
N TYR A 72 6.15 -15.80 5.49
CA TYR A 72 7.56 -15.44 5.45
C TYR A 72 7.82 -14.30 4.46
N THR A 73 7.26 -14.40 3.25
CA THR A 73 7.38 -13.34 2.25
C THR A 73 6.77 -12.00 2.71
N THR A 74 5.68 -12.05 3.49
CA THR A 74 5.08 -10.84 4.06
C THR A 74 5.94 -10.28 5.20
N ALA A 75 6.55 -11.15 6.01
CA ALA A 75 7.42 -10.76 7.10
C ALA A 75 8.71 -10.04 6.65
N GLU A 76 9.11 -10.15 5.38
CA GLU A 76 10.22 -9.35 4.80
C GLU A 76 9.91 -7.84 4.78
N LYS A 77 8.62 -7.47 4.79
CA LYS A 77 8.18 -6.08 4.78
C LYS A 77 8.13 -5.44 6.16
N LEU A 78 8.56 -6.15 7.19
CA LEU A 78 8.65 -5.60 8.54
C LEU A 78 9.78 -4.58 8.64
N ILE A 79 9.54 -3.54 9.45
CA ILE A 79 10.63 -2.64 9.86
C ILE A 79 11.69 -3.45 10.63
N PRO A 80 12.97 -3.00 10.62
CA PRO A 80 14.08 -3.76 11.20
C PRO A 80 13.81 -4.22 12.64
N GLU A 81 13.26 -3.36 13.49
CA GLU A 81 13.01 -3.63 14.90
C GLU A 81 11.95 -4.73 15.12
N LEU A 82 10.87 -4.75 14.32
CA LEU A 82 9.87 -5.83 14.35
C LEU A 82 10.44 -7.12 13.75
N SER A 83 11.31 -7.01 12.77
CA SER A 83 12.04 -8.13 12.18
C SER A 83 12.95 -8.80 13.21
N GLU A 84 13.64 -8.00 14.04
CA GLU A 84 14.47 -8.49 15.15
C GLU A 84 13.62 -9.17 16.24
N LEU A 85 12.46 -8.60 16.59
CA LEU A 85 11.51 -9.23 17.51
C LEU A 85 11.03 -10.60 16.99
N LEU A 86 10.80 -10.74 15.68
CA LEU A 86 10.45 -12.03 15.08
C LEU A 86 11.60 -13.04 15.20
N ASN A 87 12.82 -12.64 14.91
CA ASN A 87 14.00 -13.50 15.00
C ASN A 87 14.26 -13.99 16.44
N ASN A 88 13.97 -13.13 17.42
CA ASN A 88 14.13 -13.41 18.86
C ASN A 88 12.88 -14.05 19.51
N ASN A 89 11.89 -14.47 18.72
CA ASN A 89 10.60 -15.02 19.18
C ASN A 89 9.80 -14.07 20.08
N GLY A 90 10.03 -12.76 20.02
CA GLY A 90 9.22 -11.74 20.68
C GLY A 90 7.84 -11.55 20.03
N ILE A 91 7.72 -11.89 18.74
CA ILE A 91 6.45 -11.99 18.00
C ILE A 91 6.45 -13.30 17.20
N ASP A 92 5.25 -13.83 16.92
CA ASP A 92 5.10 -15.03 16.11
C ASP A 92 4.96 -14.71 14.61
N LEU A 93 5.07 -15.74 13.75
CA LEU A 93 4.95 -15.56 12.29
C LEU A 93 3.56 -15.10 11.85
N ASN A 94 2.49 -15.34 12.63
CA ASN A 94 1.15 -14.85 12.31
C ASN A 94 1.03 -13.37 12.60
N GLN A 95 1.64 -12.91 13.69
CA GLN A 95 1.76 -11.49 14.02
C GLN A 95 2.60 -10.77 12.97
N ALA A 96 3.74 -11.34 12.59
CA ALA A 96 4.60 -10.82 11.53
C ALA A 96 3.88 -10.67 10.20
N ASP A 97 3.07 -11.68 9.78
CA ASP A 97 2.23 -11.59 8.57
C ASP A 97 1.18 -10.49 8.65
N LYS A 98 0.59 -10.26 9.84
CA LYS A 98 -0.37 -9.17 10.04
C LYS A 98 0.30 -7.80 9.97
N PHE A 99 1.45 -7.65 10.63
CA PHE A 99 2.17 -6.38 10.73
C PHE A 99 2.84 -5.99 9.41
N GLY A 100 3.44 -6.95 8.69
CA GLY A 100 4.08 -6.71 7.40
C GLY A 100 3.12 -6.30 6.25
N LYS A 101 1.80 -6.34 6.48
CA LYS A 101 0.78 -5.81 5.56
C LYS A 101 0.47 -4.33 5.77
N LEU A 102 0.98 -3.75 6.84
CA LEU A 102 0.74 -2.35 7.21
C LEU A 102 1.88 -1.46 6.70
N ASP A 103 1.61 -0.16 6.61
CA ASP A 103 2.63 0.84 6.32
C ASP A 103 3.63 0.97 7.48
N GLU A 104 4.76 1.61 7.21
CA GLU A 104 5.85 1.77 8.17
C GLU A 104 5.43 2.52 9.45
N ASP A 105 4.57 3.54 9.33
CA ASP A 105 4.09 4.32 10.47
C ASP A 105 3.19 3.50 11.39
N ALA A 106 2.33 2.66 10.81
CA ALA A 106 1.51 1.71 11.56
C ALA A 106 2.37 0.64 12.24
N GLN A 107 3.41 0.15 11.58
CA GLN A 107 4.37 -0.78 12.18
C GLN A 107 5.13 -0.15 13.36
N LYS A 108 5.58 1.11 13.24
CA LYS A 108 6.20 1.86 14.35
C LYS A 108 5.25 2.04 15.52
N SER A 109 3.97 2.28 15.25
CA SER A 109 2.95 2.39 16.29
C SER A 109 2.75 1.07 17.03
N ILE A 110 2.74 -0.06 16.31
CA ILE A 110 2.69 -1.41 16.91
C ILE A 110 3.93 -1.66 17.75
N LEU A 111 5.12 -1.33 17.26
CA LEU A 111 6.36 -1.48 18.00
C LEU A 111 6.32 -0.74 19.35
N ASN A 112 5.85 0.51 19.35
CA ASN A 112 5.69 1.30 20.57
C ASN A 112 4.75 0.63 21.61
N ILE A 113 3.65 0.01 21.12
CA ILE A 113 2.74 -0.72 22.01
C ILE A 113 3.40 -1.98 22.55
N LEU A 114 4.08 -2.75 21.72
CA LEU A 114 4.80 -3.96 22.12
C LEU A 114 5.89 -3.65 23.15
N GLN A 115 6.63 -2.55 22.98
CA GLN A 115 7.67 -2.11 23.94
C GLN A 115 7.08 -1.69 25.27
N LYS A 116 5.88 -1.10 25.32
CA LYS A 116 5.22 -0.64 26.54
C LYS A 116 4.47 -1.76 27.26
N ASN A 117 3.76 -2.59 26.52
CA ASN A 117 2.78 -3.54 27.06
C ASN A 117 3.23 -5.00 26.95
N GLY A 118 4.30 -5.28 26.20
CA GLY A 118 4.77 -6.64 25.86
C GLY A 118 3.89 -7.37 24.84
N ASN A 119 2.66 -6.95 24.63
CA ASN A 119 1.74 -7.51 23.64
C ASN A 119 0.87 -6.40 23.02
N ILE A 120 0.15 -6.74 21.95
CA ILE A 120 -0.86 -5.88 21.31
C ILE A 120 -2.22 -6.57 21.39
N GLU A 121 -3.22 -5.88 21.90
CA GLU A 121 -4.60 -6.35 21.90
C GLU A 121 -5.19 -6.31 20.47
N ASN A 122 -6.12 -7.24 20.19
CA ASN A 122 -6.73 -7.29 18.86
C ASN A 122 -7.48 -6.00 18.49
N ALA A 123 -8.12 -5.36 19.45
CA ALA A 123 -8.81 -4.08 19.27
C ALA A 123 -7.84 -2.96 18.87
N GLU A 124 -6.68 -2.88 19.52
CA GLU A 124 -5.62 -1.91 19.19
C GLU A 124 -5.08 -2.14 17.78
N PHE A 125 -4.80 -3.40 17.45
CA PHE A 125 -4.35 -3.78 16.11
C PHE A 125 -5.37 -3.40 15.03
N GLN A 126 -6.66 -3.70 15.22
CA GLN A 126 -7.72 -3.36 14.24
C GLN A 126 -7.85 -1.85 14.05
N SER A 127 -7.70 -1.06 15.12
CA SER A 127 -7.75 0.40 15.04
C SER A 127 -6.57 0.97 14.24
N ILE A 128 -5.36 0.48 14.49
CA ILE A 128 -4.16 0.87 13.72
C ILE A 128 -4.32 0.47 12.25
N LYS A 129 -4.80 -0.74 12.00
CA LYS A 129 -5.06 -1.24 10.64
C LYS A 129 -6.06 -0.35 9.90
N LYS A 130 -7.17 0.03 10.53
CA LYS A 130 -8.19 0.91 9.94
C LYS A 130 -7.59 2.26 9.55
N ILE A 131 -6.78 2.86 10.41
CA ILE A 131 -6.11 4.13 10.12
C ILE A 131 -5.13 3.99 8.96
N SER A 132 -4.33 2.92 8.92
CA SER A 132 -3.40 2.64 7.82
C SER A 132 -4.17 2.48 6.49
N GLU A 133 -5.28 1.74 6.48
CA GLU A 133 -6.14 1.59 5.30
C GLU A 133 -6.78 2.90 4.83
N GLU A 134 -7.25 3.74 5.76
CA GLU A 134 -7.81 5.06 5.43
C GLU A 134 -6.74 5.99 4.85
N ARG A 135 -5.53 6.00 5.42
CA ARG A 135 -4.39 6.73 4.87
C ARG A 135 -4.00 6.27 3.48
N ALA A 136 -3.97 4.94 3.26
CA ALA A 136 -3.68 4.37 1.94
C ALA A 136 -4.72 4.78 0.88
N LYS A 137 -6.01 4.77 1.23
CA LYS A 137 -7.09 5.24 0.36
C LYS A 137 -6.96 6.73 0.03
N GLU A 138 -6.66 7.55 1.03
CA GLU A 138 -6.45 8.98 0.83
C GLU A 138 -5.24 9.24 -0.08
N ALA A 139 -4.12 8.56 0.16
CA ALA A 139 -2.93 8.67 -0.69
C ALA A 139 -3.19 8.24 -2.13
N ALA A 140 -3.95 7.15 -2.35
CA ALA A 140 -4.35 6.70 -3.68
C ALA A 140 -5.22 7.74 -4.41
N LYS A 141 -6.17 8.37 -3.70
CA LYS A 141 -7.00 9.45 -4.24
C LYS A 141 -6.16 10.65 -4.68
N TYR A 142 -5.25 11.12 -3.84
CA TYR A 142 -4.35 12.21 -4.20
C TYR A 142 -3.48 11.88 -5.41
N LYS A 143 -2.99 10.65 -5.49
CA LYS A 143 -2.21 10.20 -6.64
C LYS A 143 -3.02 10.27 -7.94
N GLN A 144 -4.26 9.83 -7.92
CA GLN A 144 -5.15 9.90 -9.08
C GLN A 144 -5.43 11.36 -9.50
N GLU A 145 -5.74 12.23 -8.54
CA GLU A 145 -5.97 13.66 -8.79
C GLU A 145 -4.70 14.31 -9.40
N LEU A 146 -3.52 13.99 -8.88
CA LEU A 146 -2.25 14.50 -9.41
C LEU A 146 -1.98 14.01 -10.84
N GLU A 147 -2.26 12.73 -11.14
CA GLU A 147 -2.12 12.17 -12.47
C GLU A 147 -3.09 12.83 -13.47
N GLU A 148 -4.31 13.15 -13.05
CA GLU A 148 -5.29 13.85 -13.88
C GLU A 148 -4.82 15.26 -14.23
N VAL A 149 -4.41 16.06 -13.23
CA VAL A 149 -3.86 17.40 -13.44
C VAL A 149 -2.62 17.36 -14.34
N THR A 150 -1.77 16.35 -14.17
CA THR A 150 -0.58 16.17 -15.03
C THR A 150 -0.97 15.91 -16.49
N ARG A 151 -2.00 15.08 -16.73
CA ARG A 151 -2.50 14.82 -18.10
C ARG A 151 -3.09 16.08 -18.72
N GLU A 152 -3.85 16.86 -17.94
CA GLU A 152 -4.39 18.14 -18.44
C GLU A 152 -3.29 19.12 -18.79
N LEU A 153 -2.25 19.23 -17.95
CA LEU A 153 -1.09 20.05 -18.21
C LEU A 153 -0.37 19.68 -19.50
N ASN A 154 -0.16 18.39 -19.75
CA ASN A 154 0.46 17.89 -20.97
C ASN A 154 -0.38 18.25 -22.21
N LYS A 155 -1.71 18.09 -22.17
CA LYS A 155 -2.60 18.51 -23.26
C LYS A 155 -2.50 20.02 -23.54
N LYS A 156 -2.37 20.85 -22.48
CA LYS A 156 -2.22 22.31 -22.67
C LYS A 156 -0.86 22.66 -23.26
N ASN A 157 0.21 21.94 -22.88
CA ASN A 157 1.53 22.11 -23.51
C ASN A 157 1.52 21.79 -24.99
N GLU A 158 0.90 20.66 -25.38
CA GLU A 158 0.72 20.29 -26.79
C GLU A 158 -0.08 21.36 -27.57
N THR A 159 -1.15 21.88 -26.96
CA THR A 159 -1.96 22.96 -27.56
C THR A 159 -1.14 24.22 -27.78
N LEU A 160 -0.32 24.63 -26.79
CA LEU A 160 0.56 25.78 -26.90
C LEU A 160 1.59 25.61 -28.00
N GLU A 161 2.22 24.45 -28.14
CA GLU A 161 3.18 24.15 -29.19
C GLU A 161 2.55 24.27 -30.58
N ILE A 162 1.32 23.73 -30.74
CA ILE A 162 0.57 23.87 -32.01
C ILE A 162 0.26 25.34 -32.33
N LEU A 163 -0.15 26.12 -31.33
CA LEU A 163 -0.47 27.54 -31.53
C LEU A 163 0.79 28.33 -31.85
N GLU A 164 1.92 28.07 -31.21
CA GLU A 164 3.20 28.71 -31.50
C GLU A 164 3.68 28.44 -32.92
N ASN A 165 3.58 27.18 -33.35
CA ASN A 165 3.94 26.77 -34.72
C ASN A 165 3.06 27.50 -35.74
N LYS A 166 1.74 27.60 -35.54
CA LYS A 166 0.82 28.31 -36.41
C LYS A 166 1.11 29.82 -36.48
N ILE A 167 1.37 30.45 -35.33
CA ILE A 167 1.75 31.87 -35.26
C ILE A 167 3.02 32.14 -36.07
N ASN A 168 4.03 31.23 -35.96
CA ASN A 168 5.26 31.34 -36.71
C ASN A 168 5.02 31.17 -38.24
N GLU A 169 4.19 30.20 -38.64
CA GLU A 169 3.83 29.99 -40.04
C GLU A 169 3.13 31.21 -40.66
N ILE A 170 2.15 31.80 -39.94
CA ILE A 170 1.44 32.99 -40.39
C ILE A 170 2.41 34.18 -40.49
N SER A 171 3.29 34.37 -39.51
CA SER A 171 4.27 35.45 -39.46
C SER A 171 5.28 35.38 -40.61
N THR A 172 5.71 34.16 -41.00
CA THR A 172 6.67 33.94 -42.12
C THR A 172 6.03 34.10 -43.50
N ASN A 173 4.70 33.83 -43.64
CA ASN A 173 3.96 33.95 -44.89
C ASN A 173 3.45 35.39 -45.18
N THR A 174 3.55 36.30 -44.22
CA THR A 174 3.06 37.70 -44.35
C THR A 174 3.75 38.47 -45.48
N ASP A 175 4.95 38.09 -45.89
CA ASP A 175 5.72 38.76 -46.95
C ASP A 175 5.24 38.42 -48.38
N LYS A 176 4.28 37.51 -48.56
CA LYS A 176 3.92 36.96 -49.86
C LYS A 176 2.47 37.19 -50.31
N SER A 177 1.60 37.78 -49.49
CA SER A 177 0.18 37.90 -49.85
C SER A 177 -0.35 39.33 -49.76
N ASN A 178 -1.23 39.71 -50.75
CA ASN A 178 -1.84 41.05 -50.89
C ASN A 178 -2.97 41.36 -49.90
N SER A 179 -3.29 40.50 -48.97
CA SER A 179 -4.38 40.72 -47.97
C SER A 179 -3.83 40.85 -46.56
N LYS A 180 -3.15 41.96 -46.27
CA LYS A 180 -2.58 42.27 -44.94
C LYS A 180 -3.60 42.27 -43.83
N ILE A 181 -4.84 42.71 -44.08
CA ILE A 181 -5.88 42.88 -43.07
C ILE A 181 -6.36 41.53 -42.50
N ASP A 182 -6.59 40.54 -43.33
CA ASP A 182 -7.05 39.19 -42.92
C ASP A 182 -5.99 38.47 -42.08
N ILE A 183 -4.72 38.63 -42.44
CA ILE A 183 -3.57 38.03 -41.73
C ILE A 183 -3.36 38.67 -40.35
N GLU A 184 -3.51 39.99 -40.23
CA GLU A 184 -3.39 40.68 -38.96
C GLU A 184 -4.51 40.27 -37.99
N GLU A 185 -5.73 40.06 -38.48
CA GLU A 185 -6.85 39.59 -37.67
C GLU A 185 -6.67 38.12 -37.22
N GLU A 186 -6.20 37.24 -38.10
CA GLU A 186 -5.89 35.84 -37.76
C GLU A 186 -4.75 35.75 -36.74
N LEU A 187 -3.69 36.53 -36.91
CA LEU A 187 -2.57 36.61 -35.99
C LEU A 187 -3.01 37.08 -34.59
N ARG A 188 -3.88 38.11 -34.55
CA ARG A 188 -4.46 38.59 -33.29
C ARG A 188 -5.27 37.51 -32.60
N TYR A 189 -6.15 36.81 -33.32
CA TYR A 189 -6.94 35.71 -32.75
C TYR A 189 -6.07 34.57 -32.18
N MET A 190 -5.04 34.15 -32.94
CA MET A 190 -4.11 33.14 -32.49
C MET A 190 -3.31 33.57 -31.28
N THR A 191 -2.89 34.83 -31.21
CA THR A 191 -2.17 35.40 -30.07
C THR A 191 -3.06 35.45 -28.82
N GLU A 192 -4.34 35.85 -28.96
CA GLU A 192 -5.31 35.81 -27.86
C GLU A 192 -5.55 34.37 -27.35
N ALA A 193 -5.68 33.39 -28.26
CA ALA A 193 -5.82 31.96 -27.92
C ALA A 193 -4.59 31.42 -27.17
N LYS A 194 -3.38 31.78 -27.61
CA LYS A 194 -2.12 31.46 -26.93
C LYS A 194 -2.09 32.03 -25.52
N ASN A 195 -2.35 33.34 -25.36
CA ASN A 195 -2.37 33.98 -24.05
C ASN A 195 -3.39 33.37 -23.09
N LYS A 196 -4.54 32.90 -23.59
CA LYS A 196 -5.54 32.20 -22.79
C LYS A 196 -5.01 30.80 -22.35
N ALA A 197 -4.41 30.07 -23.27
CA ALA A 197 -3.83 28.75 -22.95
C ALA A 197 -2.68 28.86 -21.95
N GLU A 198 -1.81 29.86 -22.06
CA GLU A 198 -0.73 30.14 -21.09
C GLU A 198 -1.28 30.46 -19.69
N LYS A 199 -2.34 31.23 -19.57
CA LYS A 199 -2.99 31.51 -18.28
C LYS A 199 -3.58 30.24 -17.66
N GLU A 200 -4.23 29.40 -18.46
CA GLU A 200 -4.76 28.12 -17.97
C GLU A 200 -3.64 27.19 -17.54
N LYS A 201 -2.54 27.10 -18.30
CA LYS A 201 -1.34 26.33 -17.94
C LYS A 201 -0.77 26.79 -16.59
N ALA A 202 -0.54 28.11 -16.41
CA ALA A 202 -0.04 28.66 -15.17
C ALA A 202 -0.95 28.36 -13.96
N ARG A 203 -2.28 28.34 -14.18
CA ARG A 203 -3.25 27.96 -13.16
C ARG A 203 -3.12 26.48 -12.78
N LEU A 204 -2.97 25.58 -13.76
CA LEU A 204 -2.78 24.14 -13.51
C LEU A 204 -1.47 23.87 -12.78
N GLU A 205 -0.38 24.52 -13.19
CA GLU A 205 0.94 24.43 -12.53
C GLU A 205 0.85 24.87 -11.06
N SER A 206 0.18 26.01 -10.79
CA SER A 206 -0.05 26.49 -9.42
C SER A 206 -0.86 25.50 -8.59
N ASN A 207 -1.91 24.89 -9.17
CA ASN A 207 -2.71 23.89 -8.49
C ASN A 207 -1.89 22.63 -8.19
N MET A 208 -1.12 22.16 -9.14
CA MET A 208 -0.23 20.99 -8.98
C MET A 208 0.79 21.22 -7.86
N GLU A 209 1.39 22.42 -7.79
CA GLU A 209 2.35 22.74 -6.74
C GLU A 209 1.70 22.82 -5.36
N LYS A 210 0.49 23.40 -5.26
CA LYS A 210 -0.30 23.41 -4.02
C LYS A 210 -0.64 21.98 -3.56
N MET A 211 -1.04 21.11 -4.48
CA MET A 211 -1.32 19.70 -4.16
C MET A 211 -0.07 19.00 -3.64
N LYS A 212 1.07 19.16 -4.32
CA LYS A 212 2.36 18.58 -3.88
C LYS A 212 2.77 19.11 -2.51
N GLN A 213 2.60 20.39 -2.25
CA GLN A 213 2.90 20.99 -0.95
C GLN A 213 2.00 20.44 0.15
N GLN A 214 0.69 20.36 -0.08
CA GLN A 214 -0.26 19.76 0.87
C GLN A 214 0.08 18.30 1.17
N GLN A 215 0.49 17.54 0.17
CA GLN A 215 0.93 16.16 0.37
C GLN A 215 2.19 16.09 1.27
N ARG A 216 3.21 16.92 1.01
CA ARG A 216 4.43 17.01 1.83
C ARG A 216 4.12 17.41 3.28
N GLU A 217 3.25 18.40 3.48
CA GLU A 217 2.83 18.83 4.83
C GLU A 217 2.07 17.73 5.57
N LYS A 218 1.20 16.98 4.86
CA LYS A 218 0.51 15.82 5.44
C LYS A 218 1.47 14.69 5.77
N GLU A 219 2.46 14.42 4.93
CA GLU A 219 3.51 13.44 5.19
C GLU A 219 4.36 13.83 6.41
N GLN A 220 4.72 15.12 6.55
CA GLN A 220 5.46 15.62 7.71
C GLN A 220 4.65 15.56 9.02
N ARG A 221 3.32 15.76 8.96
CA ARG A 221 2.42 15.62 10.11
C ARG A 221 2.13 14.16 10.49
N LYS A 222 2.38 13.21 9.58
CA LYS A 222 2.17 11.77 9.79
C LYS A 222 3.23 11.11 10.68
N THR A 223 4.24 11.83 11.10
CA THR A 223 5.25 11.29 12.02
C THR A 223 4.63 10.97 13.37
N THR A 224 4.46 9.69 13.63
CA THR A 224 4.03 9.06 14.89
C THR A 224 2.63 9.45 15.38
N ILE A 225 1.73 8.47 15.38
CA ILE A 225 0.49 8.55 16.16
C ILE A 225 0.91 8.84 17.62
N SER A 226 0.51 9.98 18.16
CA SER A 226 0.89 10.36 19.53
C SER A 226 0.35 9.35 20.55
N ASP A 227 1.03 9.18 21.70
CA ASP A 227 0.56 8.30 22.77
C ASP A 227 -0.88 8.60 23.22
N ASN A 228 -1.29 9.85 23.17
CA ASN A 228 -2.66 10.27 23.50
C ASN A 228 -3.67 9.82 22.42
N GLU A 229 -3.27 9.85 21.16
CA GLU A 229 -4.09 9.40 20.04
C GLU A 229 -4.22 7.88 20.04
N LEU A 230 -3.16 7.14 20.33
CA LEU A 230 -3.20 5.69 20.56
C LEU A 230 -4.12 5.29 21.72
N LYS A 231 -4.07 6.00 22.85
CA LYS A 231 -4.99 5.76 23.97
C LYS A 231 -6.43 6.03 23.60
N ARG A 232 -6.69 7.10 22.85
CA ARG A 232 -8.03 7.45 22.35
C ARG A 232 -8.56 6.38 21.39
N ILE A 233 -7.73 5.92 20.45
CA ILE A 233 -8.06 4.87 19.50
C ILE A 233 -8.36 3.56 20.21
N SER A 234 -7.52 3.16 21.18
CA SER A 234 -7.74 1.96 22.00
C SER A 234 -9.05 2.06 22.79
N SER A 235 -9.35 3.22 23.37
CA SER A 235 -10.61 3.45 24.10
C SER A 235 -11.83 3.33 23.16
N ILE A 236 -11.79 3.95 21.98
CA ILE A 236 -12.87 3.85 20.98
C ILE A 236 -13.06 2.40 20.53
N ALA A 237 -11.99 1.68 20.22
CA ALA A 237 -12.07 0.28 19.80
C ALA A 237 -12.66 -0.63 20.88
N LYS A 238 -12.31 -0.41 22.16
CA LYS A 238 -12.90 -1.15 23.28
C LYS A 238 -14.39 -0.85 23.45
N THR A 239 -14.82 0.39 23.26
CA THR A 239 -16.24 0.75 23.30
C THR A 239 -17.04 0.17 22.14
N GLU A 240 -16.48 0.20 20.92
CA GLU A 240 -17.10 -0.44 19.73
C GLU A 240 -17.25 -1.96 19.92
N GLN A 241 -16.23 -2.62 20.47
CA GLN A 241 -16.30 -4.05 20.78
C GLN A 241 -17.34 -4.37 21.85
N ALA A 242 -17.43 -3.56 22.92
CA ALA A 242 -18.44 -3.71 23.95
C ALA A 242 -19.86 -3.51 23.39
N LEU A 243 -20.03 -2.53 22.48
CA LEU A 243 -21.32 -2.29 21.80
C LEU A 243 -21.72 -3.46 20.93
N ALA A 244 -20.80 -4.01 20.12
CA ALA A 244 -21.06 -5.18 19.28
C ALA A 244 -21.44 -6.42 20.10
N LEU A 245 -20.80 -6.63 21.26
CA LEU A 245 -21.16 -7.69 22.19
C LEU A 245 -22.55 -7.46 22.80
N PHE A 246 -22.88 -6.23 23.14
CA PHE A 246 -24.21 -5.87 23.63
C PHE A 246 -25.29 -6.12 22.59
N GLU A 247 -25.07 -5.68 21.35
CA GLU A 247 -26.00 -5.92 20.22
C GLU A 247 -26.21 -7.41 19.97
N SER A 248 -25.13 -8.20 19.95
CA SER A 248 -25.21 -9.66 19.79
C SER A 248 -26.01 -10.33 20.92
N ASN A 249 -25.77 -9.94 22.18
CA ASN A 249 -26.50 -10.46 23.32
C ASN A 249 -27.98 -10.02 23.31
N PHE A 250 -28.27 -8.79 22.87
CA PHE A 250 -29.63 -8.28 22.72
C PHE A 250 -30.41 -9.07 21.66
N ASP A 251 -29.77 -9.42 20.54
CA ASP A 251 -30.38 -10.25 19.51
C ASP A 251 -30.67 -11.67 20.01
N ILE A 252 -29.79 -12.26 20.83
CA ILE A 252 -30.02 -13.56 21.48
C ILE A 252 -31.24 -13.48 22.40
N ILE A 253 -31.36 -12.45 23.24
CA ILE A 253 -32.51 -12.23 24.15
C ILE A 253 -33.78 -12.05 23.33
N LYS A 254 -33.74 -11.24 22.28
CA LYS A 254 -34.89 -10.98 21.39
C LYS A 254 -35.41 -12.26 20.71
N ASN A 255 -34.47 -13.08 20.22
CA ASN A 255 -34.81 -14.33 19.53
C ASN A 255 -35.36 -15.42 20.50
N ASN A 256 -34.96 -15.37 21.77
CA ASN A 256 -35.44 -16.28 22.80
C ASN A 256 -36.59 -15.72 23.66
N LYS A 257 -37.26 -14.66 23.21
CA LYS A 257 -38.33 -13.96 23.93
C LYS A 257 -39.47 -14.89 24.41
N SER A 258 -39.79 -15.94 23.64
CA SER A 258 -40.80 -16.94 24.04
C SER A 258 -40.37 -17.79 25.24
N ILE A 259 -39.08 -18.15 25.30
CA ILE A 259 -38.49 -18.91 26.40
C ILE A 259 -38.44 -18.04 27.67
N ILE A 260 -37.98 -16.79 27.54
CA ILE A 260 -37.90 -15.83 28.64
C ILE A 260 -39.26 -15.50 29.26
N LYS A 261 -40.33 -15.45 28.44
CA LYS A 261 -41.69 -15.21 28.93
C LYS A 261 -42.24 -16.34 29.79
N ASN A 262 -41.79 -17.57 29.57
CA ASN A 262 -42.25 -18.75 30.28
C ASN A 262 -41.44 -19.09 31.52
N ASP A 263 -40.28 -18.43 31.71
CA ASP A 263 -39.38 -18.62 32.85
C ASP A 263 -39.38 -17.36 33.74
N THR A 264 -39.93 -17.48 34.93
CA THR A 264 -40.14 -16.38 35.89
C THR A 264 -38.82 -15.79 36.37
N ASP A 265 -37.77 -16.62 36.57
CA ASP A 265 -36.48 -16.20 37.06
C ASP A 265 -35.66 -15.44 35.99
N LEU A 266 -35.77 -15.85 34.71
CA LEU A 266 -35.17 -15.16 33.59
C LEU A 266 -35.86 -13.82 33.28
N LYS A 267 -37.20 -13.75 33.50
CA LYS A 267 -37.97 -12.52 33.29
C LYS A 267 -37.51 -11.40 34.24
N ILE A 268 -37.27 -11.72 35.50
CA ILE A 268 -36.81 -10.75 36.53
C ILE A 268 -35.41 -10.22 36.22
N ARG A 269 -34.55 -10.99 35.54
CA ARG A 269 -33.17 -10.59 35.18
C ARG A 269 -33.10 -9.73 33.91
N VAL A 270 -34.16 -9.71 33.09
CA VAL A 270 -34.19 -8.99 31.80
C VAL A 270 -34.99 -7.69 31.87
N GLU A 271 -35.89 -7.55 32.88
CA GLU A 271 -36.52 -6.29 33.26
C GLU A 271 -35.60 -5.42 34.10
#